data_2e5c888e64f7514b954a77eace084fdc
#
_entry.id   2e5c888e64f7514b954a77eace084fdc
#
_cell.length_a   1.000
_cell.length_b   1.000
_cell.length_c   1.000
_cell.angle_alpha   90.00
_cell.angle_beta   90.00
_cell.angle_gamma   90.00
#
_symmetry.space_group_name_H-M   'P 1'
#
loop_
_entity.id
_entity.type
_entity.pdbx_description
1 polymer ?
#
loop_
_entity_poly.entity_id
_entity_poly.type
_entity_poly.pdbx_seq_one_letter_code
_entity_poly.pdbx_strand_id
1 'polypeptide(L)'
;MKLTAEQIQKNWNDLLLVISNEISSPRREKLLEFYETYGERLMMMPAAHKKEYHNAFPGGYVEHVLRVIRCAEKQYNLWEEEGADMTTFTMEELIFSALNHDLGKMGDEVEESYIPQTDQWRKDKLGEDYMFNNKVPFASVPDRGLFLLQSHGIQYTFNEMIAIQTHDGLYDEANKKYLLNFMPEQKPRTSLPFILHQADLMAARIEFEREWLPKFKGEKENLDKKKGNFILKEKSPKMKDKALGSIKSEGLKNLLNNI
;
A
#
# COMPACT_ATOMS: atom_id res chain seq x y z
N MET A 1 -14.69 -5.57 -7.16
CA MET A 1 -14.19 -6.39 -8.31
C MET A 1 -13.87 -7.77 -7.77
N LYS A 2 -14.17 -8.84 -8.48
CA LYS A 2 -13.76 -10.19 -8.03
C LYS A 2 -12.68 -10.67 -8.98
N LEU A 3 -11.61 -11.23 -8.44
CA LEU A 3 -10.57 -11.86 -9.25
C LEU A 3 -11.05 -13.23 -9.77
N THR A 4 -10.57 -13.63 -10.95
CA THR A 4 -10.72 -15.01 -11.41
C THR A 4 -9.68 -15.91 -10.72
N ALA A 5 -9.89 -17.23 -10.74
CA ALA A 5 -8.92 -18.18 -10.19
C ALA A 5 -7.54 -18.04 -10.84
N GLU A 6 -7.51 -17.82 -12.16
CA GLU A 6 -6.26 -17.62 -12.91
C GLU A 6 -5.55 -16.31 -12.47
N GLN A 7 -6.30 -15.24 -12.18
CA GLN A 7 -5.74 -13.99 -11.68
C GLN A 7 -5.17 -14.15 -10.27
N ILE A 8 -5.85 -14.87 -9.39
CA ILE A 8 -5.38 -15.18 -8.03
C ILE A 8 -4.08 -15.99 -8.11
N GLN A 9 -4.06 -17.05 -8.92
CA GLN A 9 -2.88 -17.88 -9.11
C GLN A 9 -1.71 -17.09 -9.72
N LYS A 10 -1.99 -16.24 -10.71
CA LYS A 10 -0.97 -15.37 -11.30
C LYS A 10 -0.38 -14.42 -10.26
N ASN A 11 -1.22 -13.74 -9.49
CA ASN A 11 -0.78 -12.81 -8.45
C ASN A 11 0.09 -13.53 -7.40
N TRP A 12 -0.28 -14.75 -7.02
CA TRP A 12 0.51 -15.57 -6.12
C TRP A 12 1.89 -15.88 -6.68
N ASN A 13 1.96 -16.34 -7.93
CA ASN A 13 3.22 -16.63 -8.60
C ASN A 13 4.10 -15.38 -8.73
N ASP A 14 3.50 -14.23 -9.07
CA ASP A 14 4.19 -12.93 -9.14
C ASP A 14 4.78 -12.55 -7.76
N LEU A 15 4.05 -12.79 -6.67
CA LEU A 15 4.51 -12.53 -5.30
C LEU A 15 5.74 -13.39 -4.93
N LEU A 16 5.67 -14.69 -5.20
CA LEU A 16 6.80 -15.60 -4.96
C LEU A 16 8.01 -15.23 -5.83
N LEU A 17 7.77 -14.73 -7.03
CA LEU A 17 8.84 -14.24 -7.91
C LEU A 17 9.51 -12.98 -7.35
N VAL A 18 8.74 -12.05 -6.77
CA VAL A 18 9.30 -10.89 -6.06
C VAL A 18 10.20 -11.35 -4.91
N ILE A 19 9.74 -12.29 -4.06
CA ILE A 19 10.56 -12.81 -2.96
C ILE A 19 11.85 -13.42 -3.51
N SER A 20 11.76 -14.21 -4.58
CA SER A 20 12.91 -14.91 -5.17
C SER A 20 13.96 -13.96 -5.75
N ASN A 21 13.53 -12.83 -6.33
CA ASN A 21 14.41 -11.90 -7.04
C ASN A 21 14.96 -10.79 -6.15
N GLU A 22 14.14 -10.28 -5.22
CA GLU A 22 14.43 -9.04 -4.50
C GLU A 22 14.97 -9.29 -3.07
N ILE A 23 14.81 -10.49 -2.54
CA ILE A 23 15.26 -10.84 -1.18
C ILE A 23 16.52 -11.71 -1.27
N SER A 24 17.53 -11.35 -0.50
CA SER A 24 18.80 -12.07 -0.46
C SER A 24 18.76 -13.30 0.46
N SER A 25 19.61 -14.30 0.15
CA SER A 25 19.86 -15.47 1.01
C SER A 25 20.62 -15.07 2.30
N PRO A 26 20.41 -15.71 3.47
CA PRO A 26 19.50 -16.87 3.69
C PRO A 26 18.05 -16.47 4.05
N ARG A 27 17.74 -15.18 4.07
CA ARG A 27 16.40 -14.69 4.44
C ARG A 27 15.34 -15.09 3.43
N ARG A 28 15.69 -15.09 2.15
CA ARG A 28 14.82 -15.49 1.04
C ARG A 28 14.25 -16.89 1.23
N GLU A 29 15.08 -17.87 1.54
CA GLU A 29 14.69 -19.26 1.69
C GLU A 29 13.66 -19.43 2.80
N LYS A 30 13.89 -18.79 3.95
CA LYS A 30 12.95 -18.83 5.08
C LYS A 30 11.62 -18.12 4.75
N LEU A 31 11.70 -17.02 4.02
CA LEU A 31 10.50 -16.28 3.62
C LEU A 31 9.68 -17.09 2.61
N LEU A 32 10.31 -17.74 1.62
CA LEU A 32 9.63 -18.64 0.70
C LEU A 32 8.98 -19.81 1.44
N GLU A 33 9.69 -20.47 2.35
CA GLU A 33 9.15 -21.54 3.18
C GLU A 33 7.91 -21.10 3.97
N PHE A 34 7.96 -19.90 4.57
CA PHE A 34 6.83 -19.31 5.28
C PHE A 34 5.63 -19.08 4.36
N TYR A 35 5.85 -18.40 3.23
CA TYR A 35 4.78 -18.09 2.28
C TYR A 35 4.19 -19.35 1.65
N GLU A 36 4.99 -20.38 1.38
CA GLU A 36 4.50 -21.66 0.87
C GLU A 36 3.72 -22.45 1.93
N THR A 37 4.18 -22.42 3.20
CA THR A 37 3.50 -23.10 4.33
C THR A 37 2.09 -22.55 4.54
N TYR A 38 1.92 -21.24 4.45
CA TYR A 38 0.62 -20.58 4.60
C TYR A 38 -0.02 -20.19 3.26
N GLY A 39 0.46 -20.75 2.16
CA GLY A 39 0.16 -20.30 0.80
C GLY A 39 -1.33 -20.30 0.47
N GLU A 40 -2.07 -21.36 0.82
CA GLU A 40 -3.50 -21.43 0.56
C GLU A 40 -4.26 -20.28 1.27
N ARG A 41 -3.93 -20.04 2.53
CA ARG A 41 -4.52 -18.96 3.34
C ARG A 41 -4.18 -17.59 2.76
N LEU A 42 -2.90 -17.30 2.57
CA LEU A 42 -2.42 -16.01 2.07
C LEU A 42 -2.95 -15.69 0.68
N MET A 43 -2.98 -16.69 -0.20
CA MET A 43 -3.48 -16.54 -1.57
C MET A 43 -4.96 -16.19 -1.61
N MET A 44 -5.77 -16.74 -0.70
CA MET A 44 -7.23 -16.54 -0.69
C MET A 44 -7.71 -15.42 0.24
N MET A 45 -6.86 -14.90 1.09
CA MET A 45 -7.19 -13.91 2.10
C MET A 45 -7.61 -12.56 1.46
N PRO A 46 -8.63 -11.86 2.01
CA PRO A 46 -8.95 -10.48 1.62
C PRO A 46 -7.96 -9.49 2.25
N ALA A 47 -7.78 -8.32 1.64
CA ALA A 47 -6.98 -7.25 2.24
C ALA A 47 -7.69 -6.55 3.41
N ALA A 48 -9.02 -6.60 3.46
CA ALA A 48 -9.84 -6.03 4.53
C ALA A 48 -11.12 -6.85 4.75
N HIS A 49 -11.69 -6.78 5.96
CA HIS A 49 -12.95 -7.48 6.26
C HIS A 49 -14.19 -6.72 5.78
N LYS A 50 -14.10 -5.40 5.62
CA LYS A 50 -15.20 -4.54 5.16
C LYS A 50 -14.97 -4.04 3.74
N LYS A 51 -16.04 -4.01 2.96
CA LYS A 51 -16.02 -3.51 1.58
C LYS A 51 -15.71 -2.02 1.46
N GLU A 52 -15.98 -1.24 2.50
CA GLU A 52 -15.69 0.20 2.55
C GLU A 52 -14.18 0.51 2.58
N TYR A 53 -13.36 -0.46 2.93
CA TYR A 53 -11.92 -0.28 2.92
C TYR A 53 -11.35 -0.54 1.52
N HIS A 54 -10.64 -1.62 1.33
CA HIS A 54 -10.06 -1.97 0.04
C HIS A 54 -9.96 -3.49 -0.11
N ASN A 55 -10.10 -3.97 -1.34
CA ASN A 55 -9.89 -5.36 -1.74
C ASN A 55 -10.49 -6.42 -0.78
N ALA A 56 -11.72 -6.20 -0.28
CA ALA A 56 -12.43 -7.13 0.61
C ALA A 56 -13.03 -8.30 -0.20
N PHE A 57 -12.19 -9.07 -0.90
CA PHE A 57 -12.57 -10.21 -1.73
C PHE A 57 -11.45 -11.27 -1.75
N PRO A 58 -11.74 -12.51 -2.14
CA PRO A 58 -10.71 -13.57 -2.23
C PRO A 58 -9.53 -13.18 -3.12
N GLY A 59 -8.31 -13.31 -2.60
CA GLY A 59 -7.08 -12.89 -3.28
C GLY A 59 -6.77 -11.40 -3.18
N GLY A 60 -7.60 -10.63 -2.47
CA GLY A 60 -7.45 -9.18 -2.33
C GLY A 60 -6.17 -8.77 -1.62
N TYR A 61 -5.71 -9.56 -0.65
CA TYR A 61 -4.45 -9.32 0.06
C TYR A 61 -3.25 -9.31 -0.89
N VAL A 62 -3.06 -10.37 -1.66
CA VAL A 62 -1.92 -10.48 -2.58
C VAL A 62 -1.96 -9.40 -3.66
N GLU A 63 -3.15 -9.07 -4.18
CA GLU A 63 -3.30 -7.98 -5.15
C GLU A 63 -2.89 -6.63 -4.54
N HIS A 64 -3.30 -6.37 -3.29
CA HIS A 64 -2.92 -5.17 -2.55
C HIS A 64 -1.40 -5.08 -2.34
N VAL A 65 -0.79 -6.13 -1.78
CA VAL A 65 0.66 -6.19 -1.54
C VAL A 65 1.46 -5.94 -2.81
N LEU A 66 1.11 -6.60 -3.92
CA LEU A 66 1.76 -6.36 -5.21
C LEU A 66 1.59 -4.92 -5.71
N ARG A 67 0.45 -4.30 -5.42
CA ARG A 67 0.24 -2.88 -5.74
C ARG A 67 1.10 -1.97 -4.88
N VAL A 68 1.17 -2.24 -3.58
CA VAL A 68 2.02 -1.48 -2.65
C VAL A 68 3.48 -1.56 -3.08
N ILE A 69 3.99 -2.75 -3.43
CA ILE A 69 5.36 -2.91 -3.96
C ILE A 69 5.58 -2.02 -5.18
N ARG A 70 4.72 -2.08 -6.19
CA ARG A 70 4.84 -1.23 -7.39
C ARG A 70 4.73 0.28 -7.09
N CYS A 71 3.92 0.66 -6.11
CA CYS A 71 3.82 2.04 -5.68
C CYS A 71 5.09 2.47 -4.92
N ALA A 72 5.66 1.58 -4.09
CA ALA A 72 6.88 1.83 -3.34
C ALA A 72 8.08 2.05 -4.27
N GLU A 73 8.25 1.23 -5.31
CA GLU A 73 9.29 1.42 -6.32
C GLU A 73 9.16 2.78 -7.04
N LYS A 74 7.94 3.18 -7.39
CA LYS A 74 7.70 4.49 -8.01
C LYS A 74 7.96 5.66 -7.07
N GLN A 75 7.55 5.52 -5.81
CA GLN A 75 7.83 6.51 -4.77
C GLN A 75 9.34 6.61 -4.50
N TYR A 76 10.05 5.48 -4.46
CA TYR A 76 11.51 5.47 -4.32
C TYR A 76 12.17 6.33 -5.38
N ASN A 77 11.85 6.10 -6.67
CA ASN A 77 12.41 6.87 -7.78
C ASN A 77 12.06 8.36 -7.69
N LEU A 78 10.81 8.68 -7.31
CA LEU A 78 10.37 10.06 -7.14
C LEU A 78 11.14 10.78 -6.01
N TRP A 79 11.33 10.10 -4.87
CA TRP A 79 12.09 10.67 -3.76
C TRP A 79 13.57 10.87 -4.11
N GLU A 80 14.16 9.96 -4.88
CA GLU A 80 15.52 10.08 -5.42
C GLU A 80 15.65 11.28 -6.36
N GLU A 81 14.73 11.42 -7.33
CA GLU A 81 14.67 12.54 -8.27
C GLU A 81 14.54 13.90 -7.56
N GLU A 82 13.80 13.95 -6.45
CA GLU A 82 13.65 15.16 -5.64
C GLU A 82 14.82 15.40 -4.65
N GLY A 83 15.83 14.53 -4.64
CA GLY A 83 17.07 14.71 -3.90
C GLY A 83 17.09 14.12 -2.49
N ALA A 84 16.23 13.16 -2.17
CA ALA A 84 16.31 12.43 -0.90
C ALA A 84 17.58 11.56 -0.84
N ASP A 85 18.15 11.40 0.35
CA ASP A 85 19.28 10.50 0.58
C ASP A 85 18.80 9.05 0.64
N MET A 86 18.88 8.37 -0.50
CA MET A 86 18.47 6.97 -0.66
C MET A 86 19.54 5.98 -0.18
N THR A 87 20.71 6.45 0.29
CA THR A 87 21.78 5.58 0.82
C THR A 87 21.51 5.10 2.25
N THR A 88 20.49 5.65 2.91
CA THR A 88 20.13 5.37 4.31
C THR A 88 19.40 4.05 4.52
N PHE A 89 18.95 3.41 3.44
CA PHE A 89 18.33 2.08 3.41
C PHE A 89 18.52 1.45 2.02
N THR A 90 18.27 0.16 1.91
CA THR A 90 18.40 -0.60 0.65
C THR A 90 17.06 -0.83 -0.03
N MET A 91 17.09 -1.11 -1.35
CA MET A 91 15.88 -1.51 -2.09
C MET A 91 15.30 -2.80 -1.51
N GLU A 92 16.15 -3.75 -1.06
CA GLU A 92 15.68 -4.96 -0.39
C GLU A 92 14.87 -4.65 0.88
N GLU A 93 15.32 -3.68 1.71
CA GLU A 93 14.56 -3.26 2.90
C GLU A 93 13.21 -2.66 2.53
N LEU A 94 13.11 -1.90 1.44
CA LEU A 94 11.85 -1.35 0.96
C LEU A 94 10.90 -2.45 0.49
N ILE A 95 11.38 -3.36 -0.36
CA ILE A 95 10.57 -4.46 -0.88
C ILE A 95 10.14 -5.41 0.24
N PHE A 96 11.07 -5.76 1.15
CA PHE A 96 10.74 -6.59 2.32
C PHE A 96 9.66 -5.96 3.20
N SER A 97 9.76 -4.66 3.46
CA SER A 97 8.78 -3.93 4.25
C SER A 97 7.43 -3.87 3.55
N ALA A 98 7.40 -3.58 2.24
CA ALA A 98 6.18 -3.55 1.44
C ALA A 98 5.51 -4.93 1.32
N LEU A 99 6.31 -6.00 1.23
CA LEU A 99 5.83 -7.38 1.18
C LEU A 99 5.13 -7.79 2.48
N ASN A 100 5.64 -7.34 3.63
CA ASN A 100 5.23 -7.84 4.95
C ASN A 100 4.44 -6.83 5.81
N HIS A 101 4.17 -5.60 5.32
CA HIS A 101 3.53 -4.55 6.12
C HIS A 101 2.19 -5.00 6.72
N ASP A 102 1.42 -5.73 5.96
CA ASP A 102 0.08 -6.23 6.28
C ASP A 102 0.04 -7.72 6.66
N LEU A 103 1.20 -8.38 6.83
CA LEU A 103 1.27 -9.83 7.07
C LEU A 103 0.44 -10.28 8.27
N GLY A 104 0.34 -9.47 9.32
CA GLY A 104 -0.45 -9.77 10.50
C GLY A 104 -1.95 -9.95 10.24
N LYS A 105 -2.46 -9.54 9.07
CA LYS A 105 -3.83 -9.79 8.64
C LYS A 105 -4.13 -11.28 8.42
N MET A 106 -3.10 -12.12 8.23
CA MET A 106 -3.30 -13.56 8.09
C MET A 106 -3.85 -14.27 9.34
N GLY A 107 -3.76 -13.66 10.52
CA GLY A 107 -4.09 -14.27 11.78
C GLY A 107 -2.84 -14.80 12.51
N ASP A 108 -2.98 -15.89 13.22
CA ASP A 108 -1.86 -16.60 13.81
C ASP A 108 -1.51 -17.87 13.00
N GLU A 109 -0.66 -18.73 13.52
CA GLU A 109 -0.24 -19.95 12.85
C GLU A 109 -1.39 -20.96 12.64
N VAL A 110 -2.47 -20.87 13.43
CA VAL A 110 -3.60 -21.82 13.45
C VAL A 110 -4.86 -21.22 12.85
N GLU A 111 -5.23 -20.00 13.29
CA GLU A 111 -6.52 -19.38 12.99
C GLU A 111 -6.35 -18.17 12.07
N GLU A 112 -7.25 -18.03 11.10
CA GLU A 112 -7.32 -16.87 10.20
C GLU A 112 -7.96 -15.66 10.89
N SER A 113 -7.44 -14.45 10.67
CA SER A 113 -8.07 -13.21 11.19
C SER A 113 -9.43 -12.93 10.56
N TYR A 114 -9.60 -13.25 9.29
CA TYR A 114 -10.82 -12.98 8.54
C TYR A 114 -11.48 -14.30 8.13
N ILE A 115 -12.66 -14.56 8.66
CA ILE A 115 -13.45 -15.73 8.36
C ILE A 115 -14.74 -15.32 7.60
N PRO A 116 -15.38 -16.23 6.86
CA PRO A 116 -16.63 -15.93 6.19
C PRO A 116 -17.69 -15.38 7.15
N GLN A 117 -18.36 -14.31 6.74
CA GLN A 117 -19.48 -13.74 7.51
C GLN A 117 -20.60 -14.76 7.65
N THR A 118 -21.08 -14.97 8.87
CA THR A 118 -22.18 -15.91 9.18
C THR A 118 -23.56 -15.24 9.23
N ASP A 119 -23.60 -13.92 9.45
CA ASP A 119 -24.84 -13.14 9.51
C ASP A 119 -25.33 -12.81 8.09
N GLN A 120 -26.47 -13.43 7.70
CA GLN A 120 -27.05 -13.23 6.38
C GLN A 120 -27.52 -11.80 6.14
N TRP A 121 -28.04 -11.12 7.16
CA TRP A 121 -28.45 -9.72 7.05
C TRP A 121 -27.25 -8.80 6.73
N ARG A 122 -26.09 -9.03 7.38
CA ARG A 122 -24.85 -8.30 7.10
C ARG A 122 -24.36 -8.53 5.68
N LYS A 123 -24.44 -9.79 5.20
CA LYS A 123 -24.11 -10.09 3.79
C LYS A 123 -24.99 -9.32 2.82
N ASP A 124 -26.33 -9.39 3.02
CA ASP A 124 -27.31 -8.88 2.08
C ASP A 124 -27.43 -7.35 2.13
N LYS A 125 -27.40 -6.76 3.32
CA LYS A 125 -27.64 -5.33 3.52
C LYS A 125 -26.36 -4.50 3.54
N LEU A 126 -25.31 -5.01 4.19
CA LEU A 126 -24.05 -4.32 4.30
C LEU A 126 -23.02 -4.81 3.28
N GLY A 127 -23.28 -5.96 2.65
CA GLY A 127 -22.36 -6.56 1.71
C GLY A 127 -21.03 -6.99 2.36
N GLU A 128 -21.04 -7.29 3.65
CA GLU A 128 -19.88 -7.80 4.38
C GLU A 128 -19.72 -9.29 4.12
N ASP A 129 -18.72 -9.69 3.34
CA ASP A 129 -18.44 -11.10 3.05
C ASP A 129 -17.58 -11.76 4.13
N TYR A 130 -16.90 -10.98 4.97
CA TYR A 130 -15.98 -11.42 6.02
C TYR A 130 -16.30 -10.80 7.38
N MET A 131 -15.85 -11.46 8.43
CA MET A 131 -15.87 -10.97 9.81
C MET A 131 -14.57 -11.32 10.51
N PHE A 132 -14.27 -10.64 11.62
CA PHE A 132 -13.13 -10.99 12.46
C PHE A 132 -13.36 -12.34 13.17
N ASN A 133 -12.32 -13.14 13.24
CA ASN A 133 -12.29 -14.38 13.99
C ASN A 133 -11.94 -14.11 15.46
N ASN A 134 -12.89 -14.33 16.34
CA ASN A 134 -12.71 -14.10 17.80
C ASN A 134 -11.72 -15.06 18.48
N LYS A 135 -11.28 -16.11 17.78
CA LYS A 135 -10.28 -17.05 18.31
C LYS A 135 -8.87 -16.49 18.22
N VAL A 136 -8.63 -15.56 17.28
CA VAL A 136 -7.32 -14.92 17.14
C VAL A 136 -7.14 -13.88 18.25
N PRO A 137 -6.11 -14.00 19.12
CA PRO A 137 -5.83 -13.01 20.15
C PRO A 137 -5.59 -11.62 19.51
N PHE A 138 -6.02 -10.57 20.22
CA PHE A 138 -5.82 -9.22 19.73
C PHE A 138 -4.32 -8.85 19.69
N ALA A 139 -3.88 -8.35 18.54
CA ALA A 139 -2.63 -7.63 18.35
C ALA A 139 -2.85 -6.66 17.19
N SER A 140 -2.07 -5.58 17.13
CA SER A 140 -2.05 -4.75 15.92
C SER A 140 -1.56 -5.57 14.72
N VAL A 141 -1.94 -5.17 13.51
CA VAL A 141 -1.48 -5.86 12.29
C VAL A 141 0.05 -5.84 12.19
N PRO A 142 0.74 -4.70 12.38
CA PRO A 142 2.19 -4.66 12.36
C PRO A 142 2.85 -5.54 13.43
N ASP A 143 2.36 -5.49 14.67
CA ASP A 143 2.96 -6.26 15.78
C ASP A 143 2.84 -7.76 15.52
N ARG A 144 1.65 -8.22 15.06
CA ARG A 144 1.46 -9.63 14.71
C ARG A 144 2.34 -10.04 13.53
N GLY A 145 2.44 -9.21 12.50
CA GLY A 145 3.31 -9.48 11.33
C GLY A 145 4.76 -9.65 11.76
N LEU A 146 5.31 -8.74 12.57
CA LEU A 146 6.68 -8.81 13.09
C LEU A 146 6.87 -10.04 14.00
N PHE A 147 5.88 -10.37 14.83
CA PHE A 147 5.93 -11.59 15.67
C PHE A 147 6.00 -12.85 14.79
N LEU A 148 5.18 -12.97 13.75
CA LEU A 148 5.19 -14.10 12.82
C LEU A 148 6.54 -14.24 12.12
N LEU A 149 7.10 -13.16 11.59
CA LEU A 149 8.43 -13.17 10.97
C LEU A 149 9.49 -13.67 11.96
N GLN A 150 9.47 -13.16 13.19
CA GLN A 150 10.44 -13.55 14.22
C GLN A 150 10.26 -15.02 14.65
N SER A 151 9.02 -15.50 14.82
CA SER A 151 8.76 -16.89 15.25
C SER A 151 9.23 -17.92 14.23
N HIS A 152 9.23 -17.55 12.94
CA HIS A 152 9.77 -18.36 11.85
C HIS A 152 11.26 -18.11 11.57
N GLY A 153 11.95 -17.34 12.41
CA GLY A 153 13.37 -17.05 12.28
C GLY A 153 13.71 -16.21 11.05
N ILE A 154 12.75 -15.47 10.50
CA ILE A 154 12.93 -14.50 9.43
C ILE A 154 13.39 -13.20 10.06
N GLN A 155 14.67 -12.86 9.85
CA GLN A 155 15.25 -11.65 10.41
C GLN A 155 14.83 -10.42 9.61
N TYR A 156 14.66 -9.31 10.33
CA TYR A 156 14.39 -8.00 9.73
C TYR A 156 15.31 -6.96 10.37
N THR A 157 15.59 -5.89 9.64
CA THR A 157 16.40 -4.77 10.13
C THR A 157 15.60 -3.84 11.01
N PHE A 158 16.26 -2.93 11.71
CA PHE A 158 15.60 -1.89 12.48
C PHE A 158 14.78 -0.95 11.57
N ASN A 159 15.30 -0.64 10.38
CA ASN A 159 14.60 0.17 9.38
C ASN A 159 13.29 -0.49 8.94
N GLU A 160 13.34 -1.78 8.61
CA GLU A 160 12.16 -2.58 8.22
C GLU A 160 11.13 -2.64 9.35
N MET A 161 11.58 -2.85 10.59
CA MET A 161 10.68 -2.85 11.76
C MET A 161 9.94 -1.52 11.88
N ILE A 162 10.64 -0.39 11.84
CA ILE A 162 10.01 0.93 11.95
C ILE A 162 9.07 1.18 10.76
N ALA A 163 9.47 0.81 9.55
CA ALA A 163 8.62 0.99 8.36
C ALA A 163 7.33 0.17 8.46
N ILE A 164 7.41 -1.12 8.82
CA ILE A 164 6.26 -1.98 9.02
C ILE A 164 5.38 -1.46 10.15
N GLN A 165 5.96 -1.06 11.29
CA GLN A 165 5.19 -0.53 12.42
C GLN A 165 4.41 0.74 12.10
N THR A 166 4.95 1.58 11.21
CA THR A 166 4.39 2.92 10.98
C THR A 166 3.68 3.07 9.63
N HIS A 167 3.49 1.97 8.87
CA HIS A 167 2.93 2.02 7.52
C HIS A 167 1.54 2.63 7.44
N ASP A 168 0.68 2.40 8.44
CA ASP A 168 -0.65 3.02 8.55
C ASP A 168 -0.60 4.56 8.74
N GLY A 169 0.59 5.13 8.95
CA GLY A 169 0.74 6.56 9.14
C GLY A 169 -0.08 7.08 10.31
N LEU A 170 -0.75 8.22 10.14
CA LEU A 170 -1.57 8.85 11.19
C LEU A 170 -2.95 8.20 11.39
N TYR A 171 -3.31 7.18 10.63
CA TYR A 171 -4.50 6.38 10.91
C TYR A 171 -4.35 5.58 12.20
N ASP A 172 -3.12 5.22 12.57
CA ASP A 172 -2.80 4.69 13.90
C ASP A 172 -2.22 5.80 14.79
N GLU A 173 -2.90 6.09 15.90
CA GLU A 173 -2.45 7.11 16.87
C GLU A 173 -1.07 6.79 17.48
N ALA A 174 -0.71 5.50 17.61
CA ALA A 174 0.60 5.09 18.11
C ALA A 174 1.76 5.61 17.25
N ASN A 175 1.50 5.89 15.97
CA ASN A 175 2.51 6.38 15.02
C ASN A 175 2.78 7.88 15.14
N LYS A 176 1.96 8.65 15.85
CA LYS A 176 2.15 10.10 16.03
C LYS A 176 3.54 10.45 16.55
N LYS A 177 4.07 9.65 17.47
CA LYS A 177 5.41 9.85 18.04
C LYS A 177 6.55 9.77 17.02
N TYR A 178 6.37 9.05 15.91
CA TYR A 178 7.34 8.94 14.82
C TYR A 178 7.15 10.03 13.76
N LEU A 179 5.91 10.37 13.44
CA LEU A 179 5.57 11.18 12.27
C LEU A 179 5.40 12.66 12.60
N LEU A 180 4.91 13.01 13.80
CA LEU A 180 4.63 14.39 14.23
C LEU A 180 5.66 14.96 15.23
N ASN A 181 6.77 14.26 15.47
CA ASN A 181 7.76 14.74 16.42
C ASN A 181 8.59 15.88 15.82
N PHE A 182 8.72 16.98 16.59
CA PHE A 182 9.56 18.11 16.20
C PHE A 182 11.04 17.94 16.59
N MET A 183 11.32 17.04 17.53
CA MET A 183 12.70 16.78 17.99
C MET A 183 13.44 15.97 16.93
N PRO A 184 14.52 16.50 16.33
CA PRO A 184 15.25 15.81 15.26
C PRO A 184 15.76 14.42 15.67
N GLU A 185 16.14 14.26 16.94
CA GLU A 185 16.68 13.03 17.52
C GLU A 185 15.66 11.90 17.58
N GLN A 186 14.37 12.24 17.56
CA GLN A 186 13.25 11.29 17.67
C GLN A 186 12.56 11.00 16.34
N LYS A 187 13.04 11.59 15.23
CA LYS A 187 12.52 11.30 13.90
C LYS A 187 13.11 10.00 13.34
N PRO A 188 12.38 9.27 12.51
CA PRO A 188 12.98 8.18 11.72
C PRO A 188 14.21 8.66 10.97
N ARG A 189 15.25 7.82 10.92
CA ARG A 189 16.55 8.18 10.34
C ARG A 189 16.63 7.93 8.84
N THR A 190 15.61 7.31 8.27
CA THR A 190 15.54 6.97 6.85
C THR A 190 14.21 7.44 6.25
N SER A 191 14.16 7.58 4.93
CA SER A 191 12.92 7.88 4.21
C SER A 191 12.01 6.65 4.05
N LEU A 192 12.51 5.44 4.34
CA LEU A 192 11.80 4.18 4.16
C LEU A 192 10.38 4.16 4.77
N PRO A 193 10.15 4.56 6.05
CA PRO A 193 8.80 4.56 6.62
C PRO A 193 7.82 5.48 5.88
N PHE A 194 8.31 6.61 5.38
CA PHE A 194 7.48 7.58 4.65
C PHE A 194 7.13 7.07 3.25
N ILE A 195 8.09 6.47 2.55
CA ILE A 195 7.88 5.89 1.22
C ILE A 195 6.87 4.74 1.31
N LEU A 196 7.03 3.84 2.29
CA LEU A 196 6.11 2.73 2.49
C LEU A 196 4.69 3.23 2.81
N HIS A 197 4.55 4.17 3.76
CA HIS A 197 3.26 4.76 4.10
C HIS A 197 2.57 5.41 2.89
N GLN A 198 3.32 6.20 2.10
CA GLN A 198 2.78 6.83 0.89
C GLN A 198 2.37 5.80 -0.17
N ALA A 199 3.14 4.72 -0.31
CA ALA A 199 2.87 3.66 -1.26
C ALA A 199 1.60 2.89 -0.90
N ASP A 200 1.43 2.54 0.38
CA ASP A 200 0.24 1.88 0.90
C ASP A 200 -0.99 2.78 0.79
N LEU A 201 -0.90 4.02 1.25
CA LEU A 201 -1.98 5.00 1.11
C LEU A 201 -2.41 5.20 -0.36
N MET A 202 -1.44 5.27 -1.28
CA MET A 202 -1.72 5.37 -2.72
C MET A 202 -2.42 4.11 -3.23
N ALA A 203 -1.94 2.93 -2.86
CA ALA A 203 -2.53 1.66 -3.27
C ALA A 203 -3.97 1.51 -2.77
N ALA A 204 -4.19 1.70 -1.47
CA ALA A 204 -5.51 1.64 -0.84
C ALA A 204 -6.48 2.67 -1.46
N ARG A 205 -6.02 3.90 -1.73
CA ARG A 205 -6.85 4.93 -2.37
C ARG A 205 -7.25 4.58 -3.80
N ILE A 206 -6.32 4.04 -4.59
CA ILE A 206 -6.60 3.59 -5.96
C ILE A 206 -7.62 2.45 -5.95
N GLU A 207 -7.49 1.50 -5.02
CA GLU A 207 -8.40 0.37 -4.85
C GLU A 207 -9.81 0.84 -4.46
N PHE A 208 -9.92 1.76 -3.51
CA PHE A 208 -11.18 2.42 -3.15
C PHE A 208 -11.83 3.12 -4.37
N GLU A 209 -11.05 3.86 -5.15
CA GLU A 209 -11.56 4.56 -6.34
C GLU A 209 -12.07 3.60 -7.42
N ARG A 210 -11.44 2.43 -7.55
CA ARG A 210 -11.83 1.42 -8.54
C ARG A 210 -13.07 0.63 -8.14
N GLU A 211 -13.23 0.35 -6.84
CA GLU A 211 -14.25 -0.59 -6.36
C GLU A 211 -15.44 0.09 -5.72
N TRP A 212 -15.20 1.13 -4.95
CA TRP A 212 -16.20 1.74 -4.10
C TRP A 212 -16.79 3.01 -4.68
N LEU A 213 -15.96 3.91 -5.18
CA LEU A 213 -16.40 5.20 -5.70
C LEU A 213 -17.40 5.09 -6.86
N PRO A 214 -17.34 4.10 -7.78
CA PRO A 214 -18.34 3.93 -8.82
C PRO A 214 -19.76 3.67 -8.31
N LYS A 215 -19.90 3.06 -7.12
CA LYS A 215 -21.20 2.78 -6.51
C LYS A 215 -21.95 4.06 -6.10
N PHE A 216 -21.22 5.11 -5.74
CA PHE A 216 -21.81 6.41 -5.41
C PHE A 216 -22.22 7.23 -6.63
N LYS A 217 -21.67 6.94 -7.79
CA LYS A 217 -21.94 7.71 -9.02
C LYS A 217 -23.13 7.20 -9.82
N GLY A 218 -23.78 6.12 -9.39
CA GLY A 218 -25.00 5.59 -10.03
C GLY A 218 -24.84 5.07 -11.47
N GLU A 219 -23.61 5.10 -12.03
CA GLU A 219 -23.39 4.80 -13.45
C GLU A 219 -22.13 3.95 -13.66
N LYS A 220 -22.33 2.65 -13.84
CA LYS A 220 -21.27 1.79 -14.38
C LYS A 220 -20.93 2.08 -15.86
N GLU A 221 -21.76 2.83 -16.58
CA GLU A 221 -21.65 2.93 -18.06
C GLU A 221 -20.87 4.14 -18.59
N ASN A 222 -20.50 5.12 -17.78
CA ASN A 222 -19.86 6.35 -18.27
C ASN A 222 -18.36 6.52 -17.96
N LEU A 223 -17.73 5.60 -17.25
CA LEU A 223 -16.31 5.71 -16.91
C LEU A 223 -15.39 5.48 -18.12
N ASP A 224 -15.80 4.65 -19.07
CA ASP A 224 -15.00 4.42 -20.29
C ASP A 224 -15.12 5.56 -21.31
N LYS A 225 -16.22 6.31 -21.29
CA LYS A 225 -16.39 7.49 -22.17
C LYS A 225 -15.66 8.74 -21.68
N LYS A 226 -15.31 8.84 -20.39
CA LYS A 226 -14.56 10.01 -19.83
C LYS A 226 -13.05 9.87 -19.89
N LYS A 227 -12.49 8.67 -20.08
CA LYS A 227 -11.05 8.48 -20.31
C LYS A 227 -10.53 9.12 -21.61
N GLY A 228 -11.43 9.46 -22.54
CA GLY A 228 -11.07 10.07 -23.83
C GLY A 228 -10.87 11.59 -23.82
N ASN A 229 -11.22 12.30 -22.75
CA ASN A 229 -11.26 13.77 -22.75
C ASN A 229 -10.49 14.48 -21.62
N PHE A 230 -9.53 13.84 -20.99
CA PHE A 230 -8.50 14.56 -20.23
C PHE A 230 -7.34 14.93 -21.18
N ILE A 231 -7.68 15.62 -22.25
CA ILE A 231 -6.73 16.50 -22.92
C ILE A 231 -6.55 17.67 -21.95
N LEU A 232 -5.35 17.81 -21.39
CA LEU A 232 -4.91 19.07 -20.81
C LEU A 232 -5.26 20.15 -21.82
N LYS A 233 -6.32 20.91 -21.60
CA LYS A 233 -6.58 22.11 -22.39
C LYS A 233 -5.32 22.96 -22.21
N GLU A 234 -4.52 23.07 -23.26
CA GLU A 234 -3.47 24.06 -23.33
C GLU A 234 -4.05 25.37 -22.83
N LYS A 235 -3.44 25.93 -21.78
CA LYS A 235 -3.85 27.22 -21.24
C LYS A 235 -3.86 28.20 -22.40
N SER A 236 -5.03 28.74 -22.73
CA SER A 236 -5.17 29.65 -23.86
C SER A 236 -4.13 30.77 -23.74
N PRO A 237 -3.55 31.25 -24.83
CA PRO A 237 -2.57 32.32 -24.84
C PRO A 237 -2.98 33.56 -24.03
N LYS A 238 -4.28 33.87 -24.00
CA LYS A 238 -4.88 34.97 -23.23
C LYS A 238 -4.69 34.90 -21.70
N MET A 239 -4.40 33.72 -21.15
CA MET A 239 -4.18 33.59 -19.70
C MET A 239 -2.71 33.84 -19.35
N LYS A 240 -1.78 33.53 -20.24
CA LYS A 240 -0.35 33.84 -20.10
C LYS A 240 -0.12 35.36 -20.16
N ASP A 241 -0.75 36.05 -21.09
CA ASP A 241 -0.66 37.50 -21.25
C ASP A 241 -1.26 38.27 -20.07
N LYS A 242 -2.35 37.76 -19.48
CA LYS A 242 -2.99 38.36 -18.31
C LYS A 242 -2.17 38.18 -17.03
N ALA A 243 -1.48 37.06 -16.88
CA ALA A 243 -0.56 36.80 -15.77
C ALA A 243 0.71 37.64 -15.88
N LEU A 244 1.28 37.78 -17.08
CA LEU A 244 2.44 38.64 -17.34
C LEU A 244 2.14 40.13 -17.11
N GLY A 245 0.95 40.59 -17.45
CA GLY A 245 0.51 41.98 -17.21
C GLY A 245 0.38 42.39 -15.74
N SER A 246 0.22 41.42 -14.83
CA SER A 246 0.10 41.69 -13.39
C SER A 246 1.43 41.72 -12.62
N ILE A 247 2.53 41.32 -13.29
CA ILE A 247 3.86 41.24 -12.67
C ILE A 247 4.57 42.60 -12.78
N LYS A 248 4.88 43.22 -11.65
CA LYS A 248 5.56 44.54 -11.59
C LYS A 248 7.09 44.44 -11.72
N SER A 249 7.70 43.26 -11.57
CA SER A 249 9.15 43.06 -11.64
C SER A 249 9.58 42.66 -13.04
N GLU A 250 10.42 43.48 -13.70
CA GLU A 250 10.97 43.17 -15.05
C GLU A 250 11.86 41.92 -15.06
N GLY A 251 12.61 41.66 -13.97
CA GLY A 251 13.43 40.47 -13.85
C GLY A 251 12.61 39.18 -13.86
N LEU A 252 11.44 39.17 -13.23
CA LEU A 252 10.53 38.02 -13.22
C LEU A 252 9.82 37.82 -14.57
N LYS A 253 9.55 38.92 -15.31
CA LYS A 253 9.00 38.84 -16.67
C LYS A 253 9.98 38.18 -17.65
N ASN A 254 11.25 38.52 -17.55
CA ASN A 254 12.29 37.96 -18.41
C ASN A 254 12.53 36.47 -18.13
N LEU A 255 12.41 36.04 -16.87
CA LEU A 255 12.53 34.63 -16.51
C LEU A 255 11.38 33.77 -17.07
N LEU A 256 10.15 34.32 -17.04
CA LEU A 256 8.95 33.61 -17.53
C LEU A 256 8.79 33.61 -19.05
N ASN A 257 9.46 34.51 -19.75
CA ASN A 257 9.49 34.50 -21.23
C ASN A 257 10.49 33.52 -21.84
N ASN A 258 11.43 33.01 -21.02
CA ASN A 258 12.45 32.05 -21.41
C ASN A 258 12.12 30.58 -21.04
N ILE A 259 10.92 30.34 -20.48
CA ILE A 259 10.32 29.02 -20.21
C ILE A 259 9.12 28.82 -21.17
#